data_32648366e153252f4007ce8717326cdb
#
_entry.id   32648366e153252f4007ce8717326cdb
#
_cell.length_a   1.000
_cell.length_b   1.000
_cell.length_c   1.000
_cell.angle_alpha   90.00
_cell.angle_beta   90.00
_cell.angle_gamma   90.00
#
_symmetry.space_group_name_H-M   'P 1'
#
loop_
_entity.id
_entity.type
_entity.pdbx_description
1 polymer ?
#
loop_
_entity_poly.entity_id
_entity_poly.type
_entity_poly.pdbx_seq_one_letter_code
_entity_poly.pdbx_strand_id
1 'polypeptide(L)'
;IKCVQVDAAINSGNSGGPLLNNRGQVVGVNSAKMRTELGYENMGFAIPISDAQTIINDLVKYGYVKGRVMLGITGENITQTGYEGFMIRSIDSDSVLNGTNAQVGDIITEIDGVRVKSQTELRSELAKHEVGDQITLTLLRIDSRTRQTVELDVTVTLAESRG
;
A
#
# COMPACT_ATOMS: atom_id res chain seq x y z
N ILE A 1 6.56 11.76 0.77
CA ILE A 1 7.83 11.01 0.59
C ILE A 1 8.89 12.03 0.23
N LYS A 2 10.01 12.03 0.95
CA LYS A 2 11.19 12.81 0.57
C LYS A 2 11.85 12.11 -0.63
N CYS A 3 12.25 12.88 -1.66
CA CYS A 3 12.96 12.35 -2.81
C CYS A 3 14.18 13.21 -3.13
N VAL A 4 15.19 12.58 -3.70
CA VAL A 4 16.30 13.27 -4.35
C VAL A 4 15.89 13.52 -5.78
N GLN A 5 15.83 14.79 -6.20
CA GLN A 5 15.62 15.16 -7.60
C GLN A 5 16.94 15.11 -8.33
N VAL A 6 16.92 14.54 -9.53
CA VAL A 6 18.10 14.42 -10.41
C VAL A 6 17.73 14.83 -11.83
N ASP A 7 18.72 15.34 -12.54
CA ASP A 7 18.66 15.67 -13.96
C ASP A 7 19.02 14.47 -14.87
N ALA A 8 19.39 13.34 -14.25
CA ALA A 8 19.63 12.10 -14.97
C ALA A 8 18.33 11.52 -15.53
N ALA A 9 18.39 11.01 -16.75
CA ALA A 9 17.23 10.42 -17.41
C ALA A 9 16.79 9.14 -16.69
N ILE A 10 15.66 9.20 -15.96
CA ILE A 10 15.01 8.04 -15.35
C ILE A 10 13.99 7.48 -16.35
N ASN A 11 14.22 6.27 -16.81
CA ASN A 11 13.40 5.58 -17.81
C ASN A 11 13.07 4.15 -17.34
N SER A 12 12.19 3.50 -18.10
CA SER A 12 11.96 2.05 -17.91
C SER A 12 13.29 1.30 -18.10
N GLY A 13 13.66 0.49 -17.12
CA GLY A 13 14.90 -0.29 -17.09
C GLY A 13 15.93 0.19 -16.06
N ASN A 14 15.92 1.46 -15.63
CA ASN A 14 16.78 1.91 -14.52
C ASN A 14 16.02 2.16 -13.21
N SER A 15 14.71 2.03 -13.19
CA SER A 15 13.88 2.07 -11.99
C SER A 15 14.22 0.87 -11.08
N GLY A 16 14.40 1.12 -9.78
CA GLY A 16 14.90 0.15 -8.81
C GLY A 16 16.44 0.04 -8.77
N GLY A 17 17.15 0.59 -9.76
CA GLY A 17 18.60 0.63 -9.80
C GLY A 17 19.18 1.71 -8.85
N PRO A 18 20.49 1.62 -8.53
CA PRO A 18 21.15 2.56 -7.64
C PRO A 18 21.39 3.92 -8.34
N LEU A 19 21.18 4.99 -7.57
CA LEU A 19 21.70 6.31 -7.90
C LEU A 19 23.07 6.46 -7.27
N LEU A 20 24.09 6.74 -8.08
CA LEU A 20 25.47 6.85 -7.62
C LEU A 20 25.94 8.32 -7.65
N ASN A 21 26.78 8.69 -6.67
CA ASN A 21 27.50 9.94 -6.73
C ASN A 21 28.83 9.78 -7.52
N ASN A 22 29.56 10.88 -7.67
CA ASN A 22 30.84 10.91 -8.39
C ASN A 22 31.98 10.10 -7.73
N ARG A 23 31.74 9.58 -6.53
CA ARG A 23 32.66 8.68 -5.80
C ARG A 23 32.26 7.21 -5.90
N GLY A 24 31.21 6.89 -6.68
CA GLY A 24 30.68 5.54 -6.80
C GLY A 24 29.85 5.05 -5.61
N GLN A 25 29.44 5.95 -4.70
CA GLN A 25 28.63 5.60 -3.54
C GLN A 25 27.14 5.66 -3.90
N VAL A 26 26.37 4.69 -3.42
CA VAL A 26 24.90 4.70 -3.58
C VAL A 26 24.31 5.77 -2.69
N VAL A 27 23.64 6.74 -3.29
CA VAL A 27 22.96 7.87 -2.60
C VAL A 27 21.43 7.76 -2.65
N GLY A 28 20.90 6.88 -3.49
CA GLY A 28 19.46 6.65 -3.59
C GLY A 28 19.11 5.45 -4.45
N VAL A 29 17.81 5.16 -4.54
CA VAL A 29 17.21 4.14 -5.40
C VAL A 29 16.29 4.85 -6.42
N ASN A 30 16.56 4.67 -7.70
CA ASN A 30 15.77 5.27 -8.78
C ASN A 30 14.32 4.77 -8.72
N SER A 31 13.34 5.68 -8.68
CA SER A 31 11.96 5.27 -8.45
C SER A 31 11.00 5.75 -9.52
N ALA A 32 10.98 7.03 -9.83
CA ALA A 32 9.94 7.59 -10.66
C ALA A 32 10.44 8.70 -11.61
N LYS A 33 9.77 8.77 -12.75
CA LYS A 33 9.80 9.94 -13.64
C LYS A 33 8.50 10.70 -13.43
N MET A 34 8.58 11.97 -13.03
CA MET A 34 7.40 12.82 -13.03
C MET A 34 7.02 13.14 -14.48
N ARG A 35 5.83 12.73 -14.91
CA ARG A 35 5.19 13.31 -16.09
C ARG A 35 4.55 14.62 -15.64
N THR A 36 5.13 15.74 -16.02
CA THR A 36 4.45 17.01 -15.88
C THR A 36 3.54 17.22 -17.09
N GLU A 37 2.31 17.66 -16.85
CA GLU A 37 1.38 18.08 -17.91
C GLU A 37 1.96 19.23 -18.78
N LEU A 38 3.02 19.88 -18.28
CA LEU A 38 3.72 20.98 -18.94
C LEU A 38 4.88 20.54 -19.85
N GLY A 39 5.06 19.22 -20.10
CA GLY A 39 6.04 18.72 -21.06
C GLY A 39 7.52 18.85 -20.64
N TYR A 40 7.82 19.12 -19.36
CA TYR A 40 9.19 19.09 -18.88
C TYR A 40 9.68 17.65 -18.84
N GLU A 41 10.54 17.31 -19.79
CA GLU A 41 11.31 16.07 -19.80
C GLU A 41 12.55 16.22 -18.91
N ASN A 42 12.96 15.13 -18.27
CA ASN A 42 14.20 14.99 -17.47
C ASN A 42 14.13 15.42 -15.98
N MET A 43 12.99 15.31 -15.31
CA MET A 43 12.98 15.33 -13.85
C MET A 43 12.87 13.89 -13.32
N GLY A 44 13.98 13.35 -12.89
CA GLY A 44 14.06 12.05 -12.21
C GLY A 44 13.97 12.19 -10.69
N PHE A 45 13.42 11.18 -10.04
CA PHE A 45 13.34 11.13 -8.58
C PHE A 45 13.87 9.80 -8.06
N ALA A 46 14.70 9.87 -7.05
CA ALA A 46 15.23 8.72 -6.34
C ALA A 46 14.84 8.78 -4.85
N ILE A 47 14.58 7.62 -4.26
CA ILE A 47 14.39 7.48 -2.81
C ILE A 47 15.76 7.60 -2.17
N PRO A 48 15.97 8.51 -1.17
CA PRO A 48 17.25 8.63 -0.48
C PRO A 48 17.68 7.28 0.11
N ILE A 49 18.96 6.94 0.02
CA ILE A 49 19.46 5.68 0.58
C ILE A 49 19.28 5.62 2.10
N SER A 50 19.34 6.76 2.79
CA SER A 50 19.07 6.87 4.22
C SER A 50 17.68 6.35 4.60
N ASP A 51 16.68 6.63 3.75
CA ASP A 51 15.28 6.25 3.99
C ASP A 51 15.04 4.79 3.58
N ALA A 52 15.80 4.27 2.61
CA ALA A 52 15.73 2.89 2.16
C ALA A 52 16.56 1.91 3.01
N GLN A 53 17.54 2.39 3.80
CA GLN A 53 18.53 1.55 4.46
C GLN A 53 17.94 0.49 5.40
N THR A 54 16.95 0.86 6.22
CA THR A 54 16.28 -0.07 7.14
C THR A 54 15.57 -1.17 6.36
N ILE A 55 14.84 -0.79 5.31
CA ILE A 55 14.12 -1.71 4.43
C ILE A 55 15.10 -2.68 3.76
N ILE A 56 16.22 -2.17 3.23
CA ILE A 56 17.26 -2.99 2.59
C ILE A 56 17.87 -3.97 3.60
N ASN A 57 18.20 -3.51 4.81
CA ASN A 57 18.76 -4.35 5.85
C ASN A 57 17.80 -5.47 6.26
N ASP A 58 16.51 -5.16 6.39
CA ASP A 58 15.48 -6.15 6.70
C ASP A 58 15.35 -7.19 5.58
N LEU A 59 15.27 -6.74 4.32
CA LEU A 59 15.18 -7.64 3.17
C LEU A 59 16.41 -8.57 3.06
N VAL A 60 17.62 -8.04 3.29
CA VAL A 60 18.85 -8.84 3.25
C VAL A 60 18.89 -9.86 4.40
N LYS A 61 18.44 -9.47 5.59
CA LYS A 61 18.56 -10.30 6.79
C LYS A 61 17.43 -11.30 6.95
N TYR A 62 16.20 -10.90 6.63
CA TYR A 62 14.98 -11.65 6.92
C TYR A 62 14.21 -12.09 5.67
N GLY A 63 14.47 -11.49 4.51
CA GLY A 63 13.71 -11.71 3.28
C GLY A 63 12.41 -10.89 3.19
N TYR A 64 12.04 -10.18 4.24
CA TYR A 64 10.86 -9.32 4.31
C TYR A 64 11.12 -8.09 5.18
N VAL A 65 10.25 -7.09 5.11
CA VAL A 65 10.34 -5.84 5.91
C VAL A 65 9.63 -6.07 7.24
N LYS A 66 10.39 -6.04 8.34
CA LYS A 66 9.85 -6.24 9.69
C LYS A 66 8.88 -5.14 10.10
N GLY A 67 7.89 -5.53 10.91
CA GLY A 67 6.89 -4.61 11.45
C GLY A 67 5.88 -4.09 10.43
N ARG A 68 5.96 -4.53 9.17
CA ARG A 68 4.97 -4.17 8.18
C ARG A 68 3.71 -4.99 8.37
N VAL A 69 2.60 -4.32 8.65
CA VAL A 69 1.30 -4.97 8.83
C VAL A 69 0.65 -5.31 7.49
N MET A 70 -0.18 -6.35 7.48
CA MET A 70 -0.99 -6.74 6.33
C MET A 70 -2.39 -7.17 6.74
N LEU A 71 -3.34 -7.07 5.80
CA LEU A 71 -4.65 -7.71 5.88
C LEU A 71 -4.68 -9.07 5.16
N GLY A 72 -3.75 -9.34 4.24
CA GLY A 72 -3.71 -10.56 3.42
C GLY A 72 -4.87 -10.60 2.43
N ILE A 73 -5.05 -9.52 1.66
CA ILE A 73 -6.09 -9.38 0.65
C ILE A 73 -5.55 -8.77 -0.63
N THR A 74 -6.18 -9.10 -1.76
CA THR A 74 -6.03 -8.32 -3.00
C THR A 74 -7.36 -7.68 -3.37
N GLY A 75 -7.31 -6.59 -4.14
CA GLY A 75 -8.54 -5.91 -4.50
C GLY A 75 -8.31 -4.75 -5.45
N GLU A 76 -9.35 -3.97 -5.64
CA GLU A 76 -9.35 -2.79 -6.52
C GLU A 76 -10.11 -1.62 -5.90
N ASN A 77 -9.80 -0.42 -6.37
CA ASN A 77 -10.50 0.79 -5.93
C ASN A 77 -11.88 0.87 -6.58
N ILE A 78 -12.90 1.15 -5.77
CA ILE A 78 -14.23 1.49 -6.24
C ILE A 78 -14.43 2.99 -6.02
N THR A 79 -14.76 3.69 -7.11
CA THR A 79 -14.94 5.16 -7.13
C THR A 79 -16.37 5.57 -7.45
N GLN A 80 -17.29 4.60 -7.50
CA GLN A 80 -18.69 4.89 -7.76
C GLN A 80 -19.31 5.63 -6.56
N THR A 81 -19.96 6.73 -6.82
CA THR A 81 -20.64 7.55 -5.78
C THR A 81 -21.52 6.69 -4.87
N GLY A 82 -21.27 6.78 -3.57
CA GLY A 82 -21.95 5.99 -2.54
C GLY A 82 -21.32 4.64 -2.23
N TYR A 83 -20.32 4.20 -3.02
CA TYR A 83 -19.63 2.92 -2.85
C TYR A 83 -18.10 3.06 -2.90
N GLU A 84 -17.58 4.24 -2.56
CA GLU A 84 -16.16 4.52 -2.60
C GLU A 84 -15.40 3.72 -1.55
N GLY A 85 -14.32 3.05 -1.95
CA GLY A 85 -13.50 2.25 -1.04
C GLY A 85 -12.59 1.26 -1.78
N PHE A 86 -12.08 0.28 -1.04
CA PHE A 86 -11.26 -0.81 -1.58
C PHE A 86 -12.04 -2.12 -1.56
N MET A 87 -12.45 -2.62 -2.73
CA MET A 87 -13.20 -3.86 -2.85
C MET A 87 -12.29 -5.08 -2.80
N ILE A 88 -12.60 -6.03 -1.93
CA ILE A 88 -11.88 -7.29 -1.77
C ILE A 88 -12.14 -8.19 -2.98
N ARG A 89 -11.08 -8.57 -3.70
CA ARG A 89 -11.11 -9.52 -4.82
C ARG A 89 -10.64 -10.92 -4.45
N SER A 90 -9.70 -11.01 -3.52
CA SER A 90 -9.32 -12.28 -2.90
C SER A 90 -8.92 -12.09 -1.44
N ILE A 91 -9.06 -13.15 -0.68
CA ILE A 91 -8.62 -13.27 0.72
C ILE A 91 -7.59 -14.40 0.72
N ASP A 92 -6.35 -14.08 1.11
CA ASP A 92 -5.25 -15.03 1.10
C ASP A 92 -5.39 -16.04 2.26
N SER A 93 -4.71 -17.17 2.16
CA SER A 93 -4.80 -18.24 3.17
C SER A 93 -4.29 -17.81 4.56
N ASP A 94 -3.40 -16.82 4.61
CA ASP A 94 -2.83 -16.23 5.83
C ASP A 94 -3.44 -14.87 6.19
N SER A 95 -4.57 -14.51 5.56
CA SER A 95 -5.28 -13.27 5.83
C SER A 95 -5.82 -13.21 7.25
N VAL A 96 -5.71 -12.04 7.87
CA VAL A 96 -6.32 -11.75 9.18
C VAL A 96 -7.85 -11.72 9.12
N LEU A 97 -8.44 -11.69 7.92
CA LEU A 97 -9.87 -11.77 7.71
C LEU A 97 -10.41 -13.21 7.78
N ASN A 98 -9.55 -14.22 7.76
CA ASN A 98 -9.99 -15.61 7.86
C ASN A 98 -10.68 -15.87 9.21
N GLY A 99 -11.84 -16.53 9.17
CA GLY A 99 -12.67 -16.78 10.33
C GLY A 99 -13.56 -15.60 10.77
N THR A 100 -13.51 -14.48 10.03
CA THR A 100 -14.44 -13.36 10.21
C THR A 100 -15.63 -13.45 9.26
N ASN A 101 -16.54 -12.47 9.32
CA ASN A 101 -17.67 -12.35 8.39
C ASN A 101 -17.32 -11.67 7.07
N ALA A 102 -16.06 -11.22 6.87
CA ALA A 102 -15.63 -10.59 5.64
C ALA A 102 -15.64 -11.58 4.45
N GLN A 103 -16.00 -11.09 3.28
CA GLN A 103 -16.13 -11.90 2.07
C GLN A 103 -15.57 -11.17 0.84
N VAL A 104 -15.22 -11.94 -0.17
CA VAL A 104 -14.91 -11.39 -1.50
C VAL A 104 -16.14 -10.63 -2.02
N GLY A 105 -15.90 -9.41 -2.52
CA GLY A 105 -16.93 -8.48 -2.97
C GLY A 105 -17.32 -7.42 -1.93
N ASP A 106 -16.90 -7.56 -0.67
CA ASP A 106 -17.05 -6.49 0.31
C ASP A 106 -16.13 -5.31 -0.03
N ILE A 107 -16.59 -4.11 0.28
CA ILE A 107 -15.83 -2.87 0.08
C ILE A 107 -15.40 -2.35 1.43
N ILE A 108 -14.10 -2.25 1.67
CA ILE A 108 -13.55 -1.61 2.87
C ILE A 108 -13.73 -0.11 2.70
N THR A 109 -14.49 0.51 3.60
CA THR A 109 -14.82 1.93 3.58
C THR A 109 -14.17 2.71 4.71
N GLU A 110 -13.86 2.05 5.85
CA GLU A 110 -13.24 2.69 7.01
C GLU A 110 -12.29 1.74 7.74
N ILE A 111 -11.30 2.32 8.44
CA ILE A 111 -10.46 1.69 9.45
C ILE A 111 -10.58 2.53 10.71
N ASP A 112 -11.02 1.94 11.82
CA ASP A 112 -11.21 2.59 13.12
C ASP A 112 -12.00 3.92 13.01
N GLY A 113 -13.03 3.93 12.14
CA GLY A 113 -13.86 5.11 11.86
C GLY A 113 -13.21 6.15 10.93
N VAL A 114 -11.99 5.91 10.45
CA VAL A 114 -11.33 6.77 9.46
C VAL A 114 -11.65 6.28 8.06
N ARG A 115 -12.28 7.14 7.26
CA ARG A 115 -12.71 6.81 5.90
C ARG A 115 -11.52 6.55 4.97
N VAL A 116 -11.62 5.48 4.19
CA VAL A 116 -10.64 5.09 3.16
C VAL A 116 -11.36 4.89 1.82
N LYS A 117 -10.86 5.55 0.77
CA LYS A 117 -11.48 5.56 -0.57
C LYS A 117 -10.64 4.84 -1.61
N SER A 118 -9.44 4.41 -1.24
CA SER A 118 -8.49 3.80 -2.17
C SER A 118 -7.52 2.88 -1.46
N GLN A 119 -6.85 2.01 -2.23
CA GLN A 119 -5.74 1.19 -1.74
C GLN A 119 -4.63 2.03 -1.10
N THR A 120 -4.36 3.21 -1.66
CA THR A 120 -3.32 4.10 -1.13
C THR A 120 -3.69 4.62 0.25
N GLU A 121 -4.95 5.04 0.44
CA GLU A 121 -5.45 5.50 1.74
C GLU A 121 -5.53 4.33 2.74
N LEU A 122 -6.03 3.16 2.31
CA LEU A 122 -6.04 1.93 3.10
C LEU A 122 -4.65 1.60 3.64
N ARG A 123 -3.63 1.59 2.75
CA ARG A 123 -2.24 1.33 3.15
C ARG A 123 -1.67 2.41 4.06
N SER A 124 -2.02 3.68 3.81
CA SER A 124 -1.57 4.79 4.64
C SER A 124 -2.14 4.73 6.04
N GLU A 125 -3.40 4.29 6.18
CA GLU A 125 -4.04 4.11 7.48
C GLU A 125 -3.43 2.92 8.22
N LEU A 126 -3.32 1.75 7.56
CA LEU A 126 -2.68 0.57 8.12
C LEU A 126 -1.24 0.82 8.59
N ALA A 127 -0.50 1.69 7.90
CA ALA A 127 0.89 2.03 8.26
C ALA A 127 1.02 2.81 9.59
N LYS A 128 -0.08 3.24 10.19
CA LYS A 128 -0.09 3.90 11.52
C LYS A 128 -0.18 2.89 12.67
N HIS A 129 -0.42 1.64 12.35
CA HIS A 129 -0.59 0.55 13.32
C HIS A 129 0.62 -0.37 13.35
N GLU A 130 0.76 -1.12 14.43
CA GLU A 130 1.81 -2.10 14.63
C GLU A 130 1.27 -3.54 14.56
N VAL A 131 2.18 -4.50 14.40
CA VAL A 131 1.84 -5.93 14.43
C VAL A 131 1.30 -6.28 15.81
N GLY A 132 0.11 -6.88 15.85
CA GLY A 132 -0.61 -7.24 17.07
C GLY A 132 -1.68 -6.23 17.48
N ASP A 133 -1.75 -5.06 16.85
CA ASP A 133 -2.83 -4.12 17.10
C ASP A 133 -4.16 -4.70 16.63
N GLN A 134 -5.21 -4.39 17.38
CA GLN A 134 -6.58 -4.64 16.95
C GLN A 134 -7.13 -3.41 16.24
N ILE A 135 -7.70 -3.63 15.06
CA ILE A 135 -8.39 -2.59 14.30
C ILE A 135 -9.80 -3.05 13.93
N THR A 136 -10.68 -2.12 13.69
CA THR A 136 -12.03 -2.37 13.18
C THR A 136 -12.13 -1.89 11.75
N LEU A 137 -12.46 -2.80 10.85
CA LEU A 137 -12.76 -2.50 9.45
C LEU A 137 -14.28 -2.34 9.29
N THR A 138 -14.72 -1.24 8.73
CA THR A 138 -16.11 -1.09 8.28
C THR A 138 -16.20 -1.51 6.83
N LEU A 139 -17.01 -2.53 6.56
CA LEU A 139 -17.20 -3.15 5.26
C LEU A 139 -18.59 -2.82 4.74
N LEU A 140 -18.69 -2.41 3.48
CA LEU A 140 -19.96 -2.27 2.78
C LEU A 140 -20.16 -3.49 1.87
N ARG A 141 -21.21 -4.27 2.14
CA ARG A 141 -21.64 -5.41 1.32
C ARG A 141 -22.85 -5.03 0.49
N ILE A 142 -22.79 -5.32 -0.81
CA ILE A 142 -23.86 -5.08 -1.75
C ILE A 142 -24.48 -6.42 -2.15
N ASP A 143 -25.77 -6.61 -1.82
CA ASP A 143 -26.51 -7.76 -2.33
C ASP A 143 -26.69 -7.62 -3.85
N SER A 144 -26.13 -8.55 -4.61
CA SER A 144 -26.11 -8.48 -6.08
C SER A 144 -27.50 -8.56 -6.70
N ARG A 145 -28.47 -9.16 -5.99
CA ARG A 145 -29.85 -9.38 -6.48
C ARG A 145 -30.78 -8.23 -6.11
N THR A 146 -30.72 -7.76 -4.85
CA THR A 146 -31.64 -6.74 -4.35
C THR A 146 -31.07 -5.32 -4.44
N ARG A 147 -29.74 -5.20 -4.66
CA ARG A 147 -28.99 -3.93 -4.60
C ARG A 147 -29.04 -3.26 -3.23
N GLN A 148 -29.50 -3.95 -2.23
CA GLN A 148 -29.44 -3.45 -0.85
C GLN A 148 -28.02 -3.50 -0.35
N THR A 149 -27.64 -2.52 0.46
CA THR A 149 -26.33 -2.42 1.10
C THR A 149 -26.46 -2.74 2.57
N VAL A 150 -25.48 -3.46 3.09
CA VAL A 150 -25.34 -3.75 4.52
C VAL A 150 -23.96 -3.32 4.94
N GLU A 151 -23.88 -2.57 6.01
CA GLU A 151 -22.63 -2.18 6.66
C GLU A 151 -22.31 -3.21 7.76
N LEU A 152 -21.06 -3.65 7.83
CA LEU A 152 -20.56 -4.68 8.72
C LEU A 152 -19.25 -4.21 9.35
N ASP A 153 -19.15 -4.30 10.67
CA ASP A 153 -17.88 -4.08 11.36
C ASP A 153 -17.20 -5.42 11.62
N VAL A 154 -15.91 -5.46 11.26
CA VAL A 154 -15.07 -6.63 11.44
C VAL A 154 -13.82 -6.22 12.20
N THR A 155 -13.66 -6.75 13.42
CA THR A 155 -12.45 -6.53 14.22
C THR A 155 -11.42 -7.61 13.93
N VAL A 156 -10.19 -7.20 13.63
CA VAL A 156 -9.07 -8.10 13.35
C VAL A 156 -7.84 -7.70 14.14
N THR A 157 -6.95 -8.67 14.39
CA THR A 157 -5.61 -8.41 14.93
C THR A 157 -4.62 -8.43 13.78
N LEU A 158 -3.87 -7.34 13.62
CA LEU A 158 -2.94 -7.19 12.50
C LEU A 158 -1.77 -8.16 12.59
N ALA A 159 -1.46 -8.82 11.48
CA ALA A 159 -0.35 -9.74 11.34
C ALA A 159 0.81 -9.09 10.58
N GLU A 160 2.03 -9.65 10.77
CA GLU A 160 3.21 -9.22 10.03
C GLU A 160 3.20 -9.75 8.60
N SER A 161 3.46 -8.86 7.64
CA SER A 161 3.64 -9.24 6.22
C SER A 161 5.00 -9.89 6.04
N ARG A 162 5.03 -11.15 5.63
CA ARG A 162 6.28 -11.89 5.38
C ARG A 162 6.62 -12.08 3.90
N GLY A 163 5.85 -11.45 3.00
CA GLY A 163 6.04 -11.48 1.55
C GLY A 163 5.08 -12.39 0.85
#